data_9bfac254d1a1d45a76eec7589e9d5eec
#
_entry.id   9bfac254d1a1d45a76eec7589e9d5eec
#
_cell.length_a   1.000
_cell.length_b   1.000
_cell.length_c   1.000
_cell.angle_alpha   90.00
_cell.angle_beta   90.00
_cell.angle_gamma   90.00
#
_symmetry.space_group_name_H-M   'P 1'
#
loop_
_entity.id
_entity.type
_entity.pdbx_description
1 polymer ?
#
loop_
_entity_poly.entity_id
_entity_poly.type
_entity_poly.pdbx_seq_one_letter_code
_entity_poly.pdbx_strand_id
1 'polypeptide(L)'
;MDMKQILKYMTMAFVASVLLNSCHERYVTYSDAEYVMFADTMKTYPVQPDVEYFSIPVVSTVVRDYDRTFGVEIIDKGNNAIENVHYRLQSNTITIKAGETRADVLVHGIYDNIEATDSLGFQLELVMNNNLVMPMYGKQTKAVLMKSCPFDINDFTGYCVLT
;
A
#
# COMPACT_ATOMS: atom_id res chain seq x y z
N MET A 1 -29.91 44.06 38.47
CA MET A 1 -28.66 43.42 38.00
C MET A 1 -27.71 44.57 37.67
N ASP A 2 -26.56 44.56 38.30
CA ASP A 2 -25.66 45.74 38.27
C ASP A 2 -24.97 45.80 36.89
N MET A 3 -24.94 46.98 36.28
CA MET A 3 -24.37 47.24 34.95
C MET A 3 -22.92 46.71 34.82
N LYS A 4 -22.19 46.72 35.94
CA LYS A 4 -20.84 46.15 36.03
C LYS A 4 -20.81 44.62 35.88
N GLN A 5 -21.85 43.93 36.35
CA GLN A 5 -21.95 42.47 36.20
C GLN A 5 -22.32 42.10 34.75
N ILE A 6 -23.22 42.85 34.12
CA ILE A 6 -23.59 42.62 32.70
C ILE A 6 -22.36 42.79 31.81
N LEU A 7 -21.55 43.83 32.04
CA LEU A 7 -20.32 44.07 31.27
C LEU A 7 -19.30 42.92 31.43
N LYS A 8 -19.15 42.35 32.64
CA LYS A 8 -18.27 41.18 32.87
C LYS A 8 -18.74 39.91 32.11
N TYR A 9 -20.04 39.65 32.11
CA TYR A 9 -20.58 38.49 31.38
C TYR A 9 -20.47 38.68 29.86
N MET A 10 -20.67 39.90 29.34
CA MET A 10 -20.47 40.19 27.92
C MET A 10 -19.02 40.02 27.47
N THR A 11 -18.06 40.51 28.28
CA THR A 11 -16.63 40.33 27.95
C THR A 11 -16.21 38.87 28.02
N MET A 12 -16.71 38.09 28.98
CA MET A 12 -16.43 36.67 29.12
C MET A 12 -17.03 35.85 27.97
N ALA A 13 -18.25 36.18 27.53
CA ALA A 13 -18.89 35.56 26.38
C ALA A 13 -18.15 35.88 25.06
N PHE A 14 -17.68 37.11 24.90
CA PHE A 14 -16.90 37.51 23.73
C PHE A 14 -15.55 36.79 23.65
N VAL A 15 -14.83 36.69 24.77
CA VAL A 15 -13.56 35.94 24.83
C VAL A 15 -13.80 34.46 24.54
N ALA A 16 -14.86 33.85 25.06
CA ALA A 16 -15.21 32.46 24.78
C ALA A 16 -15.52 32.23 23.28
N SER A 17 -16.22 33.16 22.62
CA SER A 17 -16.54 33.07 21.20
C SER A 17 -15.30 33.18 20.29
N VAL A 18 -14.29 33.94 20.68
CA VAL A 18 -13.02 34.07 19.94
C VAL A 18 -12.18 32.80 20.10
N LEU A 19 -12.20 32.16 21.26
CA LEU A 19 -11.45 30.92 21.50
C LEU A 19 -12.04 29.71 20.74
N LEU A 20 -13.33 29.69 20.45
CA LEU A 20 -14.00 28.59 19.71
C LEU A 20 -13.74 28.65 18.21
N ASN A 21 -13.25 29.74 17.64
CA ASN A 21 -12.92 29.86 16.23
C ASN A 21 -11.45 29.53 15.91
N SER A 22 -10.65 29.05 16.87
CA SER A 22 -9.23 28.81 16.71
C SER A 22 -8.88 27.48 15.98
N CYS A 23 -9.83 26.60 15.71
CA CYS A 23 -9.61 25.35 14.98
C CYS A 23 -10.04 25.50 13.52
N HIS A 24 -9.35 26.33 12.74
CA HIS A 24 -9.43 26.26 11.29
C HIS A 24 -8.27 25.39 10.80
N GLU A 25 -8.49 24.10 10.71
CA GLU A 25 -7.53 23.19 10.05
C GLU A 25 -7.45 23.60 8.58
N ARG A 26 -6.33 24.23 8.23
CA ARG A 26 -5.99 24.42 6.81
C ARG A 26 -5.51 23.06 6.29
N TYR A 27 -6.40 22.31 5.69
CA TYR A 27 -6.00 21.17 4.88
C TYR A 27 -5.15 21.69 3.72
N VAL A 28 -3.86 21.37 3.76
CA VAL A 28 -3.00 21.61 2.60
C VAL A 28 -3.40 20.56 1.57
N THR A 29 -4.26 20.96 0.64
CA THR A 29 -4.59 20.13 -0.50
C THR A 29 -3.37 20.08 -1.42
N TYR A 30 -2.84 18.87 -1.66
CA TYR A 30 -1.79 18.67 -2.65
C TYR A 30 -2.32 19.07 -4.03
N SER A 31 -1.75 20.12 -4.63
CA SER A 31 -2.17 20.69 -5.91
C SER A 31 -1.16 20.45 -7.04
N ASP A 32 -0.09 19.70 -6.75
CA ASP A 32 0.99 19.42 -7.69
C ASP A 32 0.65 18.29 -8.66
N ALA A 33 1.65 17.92 -9.47
CA ALA A 33 1.51 16.90 -10.49
C ALA A 33 1.03 15.56 -9.93
N GLU A 34 0.16 14.91 -10.68
CA GLU A 34 -0.28 13.55 -10.38
C GLU A 34 0.87 12.58 -10.63
N TYR A 35 1.20 11.80 -9.62
CA TYR A 35 2.11 10.68 -9.74
C TYR A 35 1.41 9.38 -9.36
N VAL A 36 1.71 8.32 -10.12
CA VAL A 36 1.28 6.95 -9.84
C VAL A 36 2.53 6.11 -9.65
N MET A 37 2.57 5.33 -8.58
CA MET A 37 3.76 4.60 -8.19
C MET A 37 3.44 3.35 -7.39
N PHE A 38 4.33 2.37 -7.38
CA PHE A 38 4.30 1.32 -6.37
C PHE A 38 4.56 1.92 -4.99
N ALA A 39 3.85 1.44 -3.97
CA ALA A 39 4.01 1.93 -2.59
C ALA A 39 5.38 1.57 -2.00
N ASP A 40 5.94 0.42 -2.41
CA ASP A 40 7.23 -0.10 -1.95
C ASP A 40 8.15 -0.32 -3.15
N THR A 41 9.44 0.02 -3.01
CA THR A 41 10.47 -0.28 -4.03
C THR A 41 10.93 -1.73 -3.97
N MET A 42 10.88 -2.34 -2.80
CA MET A 42 11.15 -3.76 -2.57
C MET A 42 10.41 -4.24 -1.34
N LYS A 43 9.79 -5.43 -1.44
CA LYS A 43 9.09 -6.05 -0.31
C LYS A 43 9.11 -7.57 -0.41
N THR A 44 9.22 -8.22 0.75
CA THR A 44 9.10 -9.67 0.86
C THR A 44 7.64 -10.04 1.12
N TYR A 45 7.17 -11.03 0.36
CA TYR A 45 5.81 -11.56 0.45
C TYR A 45 5.85 -13.03 0.89
N PRO A 46 5.24 -13.36 2.03
CA PRO A 46 5.11 -14.75 2.45
C PRO A 46 4.11 -15.46 1.51
N VAL A 47 4.55 -16.57 0.94
CA VAL A 47 3.69 -17.46 0.15
C VAL A 47 3.26 -18.61 1.05
N GLN A 48 1.95 -18.76 1.24
CA GLN A 48 1.31 -19.78 2.07
C GLN A 48 0.39 -20.64 1.21
N PRO A 49 0.18 -21.91 1.57
CA PRO A 49 -0.67 -22.81 0.77
C PRO A 49 -2.15 -22.38 0.75
N ASP A 50 -2.61 -21.72 1.82
CA ASP A 50 -4.01 -21.32 1.99
C ASP A 50 -4.32 -19.89 1.53
N VAL A 51 -3.29 -19.14 1.06
CA VAL A 51 -3.42 -17.76 0.61
C VAL A 51 -3.40 -17.73 -0.91
N GLU A 52 -4.56 -17.46 -1.51
CA GLU A 52 -4.70 -17.47 -2.96
C GLU A 52 -3.88 -16.36 -3.63
N TYR A 53 -3.93 -15.13 -3.07
CA TYR A 53 -3.22 -13.98 -3.63
C TYR A 53 -2.60 -13.14 -2.52
N PHE A 54 -1.41 -12.59 -2.79
CA PHE A 54 -0.90 -11.43 -2.07
C PHE A 54 -1.02 -10.18 -2.94
N SER A 55 -1.04 -9.01 -2.32
CA SER A 55 -1.23 -7.72 -3.01
C SER A 55 0.01 -6.86 -3.00
N ILE A 56 0.35 -6.31 -4.18
CA ILE A 56 1.40 -5.31 -4.36
C ILE A 56 0.71 -3.97 -4.60
N PRO A 57 0.74 -3.03 -3.63
CA PRO A 57 -0.04 -1.81 -3.73
C PRO A 57 0.60 -0.80 -4.70
N VAL A 58 -0.26 -0.20 -5.51
CA VAL A 58 0.01 0.95 -6.35
C VAL A 58 -0.81 2.12 -5.83
N VAL A 59 -0.18 3.28 -5.69
CA VAL A 59 -0.79 4.48 -5.12
C VAL A 59 -0.69 5.65 -6.07
N SER A 60 -1.65 6.56 -5.97
CA SER A 60 -1.67 7.84 -6.66
C SER A 60 -1.63 8.99 -5.67
N THR A 61 -0.93 10.05 -5.97
CA THR A 61 -0.87 11.27 -5.14
C THR A 61 -2.15 12.10 -5.19
N VAL A 62 -3.02 11.85 -6.16
CA VAL A 62 -4.24 12.66 -6.40
C VAL A 62 -5.46 11.77 -6.55
N VAL A 63 -6.57 12.18 -5.94
CA VAL A 63 -7.90 11.60 -6.17
C VAL A 63 -8.45 12.13 -7.49
N ARG A 64 -9.09 11.26 -8.29
CA ARG A 64 -9.84 11.63 -9.50
C ARG A 64 -11.28 11.14 -9.40
N ASP A 65 -12.15 11.78 -10.12
CA ASP A 65 -13.58 11.45 -10.25
C ASP A 65 -13.88 10.44 -11.37
N TYR A 66 -12.83 9.85 -11.95
CA TYR A 66 -12.92 8.82 -12.99
C TYR A 66 -11.91 7.69 -12.74
N ASP A 67 -12.21 6.51 -13.30
CA ASP A 67 -11.36 5.33 -13.25
C ASP A 67 -10.07 5.55 -14.07
N ARG A 68 -8.92 5.12 -13.52
CA ARG A 68 -7.60 5.20 -14.19
C ARG A 68 -7.00 3.81 -14.27
N THR A 69 -6.74 3.35 -15.49
CA THR A 69 -6.16 2.02 -15.73
C THR A 69 -4.72 2.14 -16.22
N PHE A 70 -3.85 1.34 -15.65
CA PHE A 70 -2.42 1.29 -15.94
C PHE A 70 -2.01 -0.14 -16.25
N GLY A 71 -1.03 -0.29 -17.17
CA GLY A 71 -0.39 -1.57 -17.44
C GLY A 71 0.60 -1.96 -16.35
N VAL A 72 0.80 -3.25 -16.16
CA VAL A 72 1.84 -3.82 -15.31
C VAL A 72 2.62 -4.84 -16.13
N GLU A 73 3.92 -4.67 -16.22
CA GLU A 73 4.82 -5.57 -16.96
C GLU A 73 5.88 -6.14 -16.04
N ILE A 74 6.30 -7.37 -16.36
CA ILE A 74 7.41 -8.03 -15.67
C ILE A 74 8.70 -7.62 -16.37
N ILE A 75 9.69 -7.18 -15.61
CA ILE A 75 11.03 -6.89 -16.12
C ILE A 75 11.86 -8.19 -16.04
N ASP A 76 12.29 -8.72 -17.16
CA ASP A 76 13.04 -10.00 -17.21
C ASP A 76 14.43 -9.91 -16.55
N LYS A 77 15.02 -8.73 -16.54
CA LYS A 77 16.40 -8.54 -16.06
C LYS A 77 16.49 -8.59 -14.54
N GLY A 78 17.28 -9.54 -14.04
CA GLY A 78 17.60 -9.64 -12.59
C GLY A 78 16.58 -10.41 -11.78
N ASN A 79 15.66 -11.14 -12.44
CA ASN A 79 14.73 -12.06 -11.80
C ASN A 79 15.36 -13.45 -11.68
N ASN A 80 15.08 -14.11 -10.57
CA ASN A 80 15.30 -15.54 -10.37
C ASN A 80 13.99 -16.30 -10.12
N ALA A 81 12.89 -15.57 -9.90
CA ALA A 81 11.55 -16.13 -9.94
C ALA A 81 11.05 -16.16 -11.40
N ILE A 82 10.42 -17.26 -11.80
CA ILE A 82 9.91 -17.50 -13.16
C ILE A 82 8.40 -17.46 -13.11
N GLU A 83 7.79 -16.65 -14.00
CA GLU A 83 6.35 -16.58 -14.14
C GLU A 83 5.77 -17.93 -14.57
N ASN A 84 4.60 -18.27 -14.08
CA ASN A 84 3.90 -19.55 -14.23
C ASN A 84 4.63 -20.78 -13.62
N VAL A 85 5.80 -20.59 -13.01
CA VAL A 85 6.51 -21.61 -12.23
C VAL A 85 6.44 -21.27 -10.73
N HIS A 86 6.87 -20.09 -10.34
CA HIS A 86 6.92 -19.67 -8.93
C HIS A 86 5.81 -18.70 -8.55
N TYR A 87 5.28 -17.95 -9.52
CA TYR A 87 4.17 -17.01 -9.32
C TYR A 87 3.37 -16.82 -10.61
N ARG A 88 2.19 -16.22 -10.47
CA ARG A 88 1.34 -15.80 -11.59
C ARG A 88 0.67 -14.47 -11.25
N LEU A 89 0.69 -13.51 -12.17
CA LEU A 89 -0.11 -12.30 -12.07
C LEU A 89 -1.58 -12.64 -12.37
N GLN A 90 -2.50 -12.10 -11.58
CA GLN A 90 -3.93 -12.23 -11.86
C GLN A 90 -4.32 -11.42 -13.09
N SER A 91 -3.69 -10.26 -13.29
CA SER A 91 -3.91 -9.37 -14.43
C SER A 91 -2.64 -8.58 -14.73
N ASN A 92 -2.44 -8.23 -15.99
CA ASN A 92 -1.39 -7.32 -16.44
C ASN A 92 -1.84 -5.84 -16.44
N THR A 93 -2.98 -5.54 -15.85
CA THR A 93 -3.50 -4.19 -15.69
C THR A 93 -4.07 -3.99 -14.29
N ILE A 94 -4.01 -2.75 -13.80
CA ILE A 94 -4.65 -2.31 -12.56
C ILE A 94 -5.54 -1.11 -12.84
N THR A 95 -6.61 -0.96 -12.08
CA THR A 95 -7.51 0.19 -12.16
C THR A 95 -7.68 0.83 -10.81
N ILE A 96 -7.23 2.08 -10.67
CA ILE A 96 -7.56 2.94 -9.53
C ILE A 96 -8.94 3.51 -9.80
N LYS A 97 -9.91 3.17 -8.97
CA LYS A 97 -11.30 3.59 -9.13
C LYS A 97 -11.50 5.08 -8.87
N ALA A 98 -12.57 5.65 -9.42
CA ALA A 98 -13.01 7.00 -9.11
C ALA A 98 -13.15 7.18 -7.59
N GLY A 99 -12.60 8.27 -7.06
CA GLY A 99 -12.59 8.55 -5.63
C GLY A 99 -11.48 7.86 -4.82
N GLU A 100 -10.72 6.94 -5.44
CA GLU A 100 -9.65 6.20 -4.79
C GLU A 100 -8.26 6.71 -5.19
N THR A 101 -7.28 6.41 -4.33
CA THR A 101 -5.86 6.69 -4.56
C THR A 101 -5.01 5.41 -4.58
N ARG A 102 -5.64 4.24 -4.49
CA ARG A 102 -4.95 2.96 -4.40
C ARG A 102 -5.62 1.91 -5.28
N ALA A 103 -4.79 1.05 -5.85
CA ALA A 103 -5.18 -0.23 -6.42
C ALA A 103 -4.08 -1.26 -6.11
N ASP A 104 -4.41 -2.54 -6.19
CA ASP A 104 -3.47 -3.61 -5.87
C ASP A 104 -3.23 -4.50 -7.10
N VAL A 105 -1.95 -4.82 -7.38
CA VAL A 105 -1.57 -5.90 -8.27
C VAL A 105 -1.70 -7.20 -7.48
N LEU A 106 -2.58 -8.10 -7.90
CA LEU A 106 -2.80 -9.38 -7.24
C LEU A 106 -1.89 -10.45 -7.87
N VAL A 107 -1.13 -11.13 -7.01
CA VAL A 107 -0.17 -12.15 -7.41
C VAL A 107 -0.44 -13.44 -6.65
N HIS A 108 -0.62 -14.51 -7.40
CA HIS A 108 -0.68 -15.87 -6.87
C HIS A 108 0.73 -16.45 -6.74
N GLY A 109 1.16 -16.79 -5.53
CA GLY A 109 2.41 -17.52 -5.29
C GLY A 109 2.18 -19.02 -5.41
N ILE A 110 2.99 -19.72 -6.20
CA ILE A 110 2.87 -21.17 -6.38
C ILE A 110 3.71 -21.86 -5.30
N TYR A 111 3.07 -22.12 -4.16
CA TYR A 111 3.70 -22.59 -2.93
C TYR A 111 4.58 -23.83 -3.10
N ASP A 112 4.11 -24.83 -3.87
CA ASP A 112 4.80 -26.12 -4.02
C ASP A 112 6.12 -26.00 -4.79
N ASN A 113 6.28 -24.95 -5.59
CA ASN A 113 7.45 -24.72 -6.41
C ASN A 113 8.48 -23.79 -5.75
N ILE A 114 8.27 -23.39 -4.49
CA ILE A 114 9.19 -22.55 -3.72
C ILE A 114 9.82 -23.41 -2.62
N GLU A 115 11.14 -23.49 -2.56
CA GLU A 115 11.83 -24.16 -1.48
C GLU A 115 11.93 -23.25 -0.25
N ALA A 116 12.01 -23.85 0.95
CA ALA A 116 12.05 -23.08 2.20
C ALA A 116 13.28 -22.17 2.34
N THR A 117 14.37 -22.51 1.64
CA THR A 117 15.63 -21.76 1.63
C THR A 117 15.73 -20.77 0.48
N ASP A 118 14.75 -20.76 -0.44
CA ASP A 118 14.78 -19.91 -1.61
C ASP A 118 14.48 -18.47 -1.28
N SER A 119 15.16 -17.57 -1.97
CA SER A 119 14.84 -16.15 -2.03
C SER A 119 14.58 -15.77 -3.49
N LEU A 120 13.37 -16.07 -3.94
CA LEU A 120 12.95 -15.86 -5.33
C LEU A 120 12.42 -14.45 -5.51
N GLY A 121 12.96 -13.70 -6.45
CA GLY A 121 12.55 -12.32 -6.70
C GLY A 121 12.17 -12.09 -8.16
N PHE A 122 11.16 -11.25 -8.36
CA PHE A 122 10.78 -10.71 -9.65
C PHE A 122 10.54 -9.20 -9.56
N GLN A 123 10.63 -8.52 -10.69
CA GLN A 123 10.44 -7.07 -10.76
C GLN A 123 9.25 -6.76 -11.67
N LEU A 124 8.47 -5.78 -11.22
CA LEU A 124 7.35 -5.21 -11.97
C LEU A 124 7.63 -3.76 -12.34
N GLU A 125 7.13 -3.36 -13.49
CA GLU A 125 7.13 -1.98 -13.96
C GLU A 125 5.71 -1.53 -14.30
N LEU A 126 5.36 -0.28 -13.95
CA LEU A 126 4.12 0.35 -14.39
C LEU A 126 4.28 0.90 -15.80
N VAL A 127 3.38 0.50 -16.69
CA VAL A 127 3.29 1.02 -18.06
C VAL A 127 2.29 2.18 -18.07
N MET A 128 2.81 3.39 -18.18
CA MET A 128 2.02 4.60 -18.14
C MET A 128 2.69 5.75 -18.89
N ASN A 129 1.95 6.84 -19.07
CA ASN A 129 2.49 8.06 -19.64
C ASN A 129 3.60 8.63 -18.72
N ASN A 130 4.73 9.05 -19.31
CA ASN A 130 5.87 9.59 -18.58
C ASN A 130 5.54 10.78 -17.67
N ASN A 131 4.49 11.54 -17.97
CA ASN A 131 4.05 12.66 -17.13
C ASN A 131 3.45 12.22 -15.77
N LEU A 132 3.08 10.95 -15.62
CA LEU A 132 2.53 10.38 -14.39
C LEU A 132 3.59 9.65 -13.56
N VAL A 133 4.82 9.56 -14.07
CA VAL A 133 5.93 8.85 -13.42
C VAL A 133 6.74 9.83 -12.60
N MET A 134 6.93 9.53 -11.33
CA MET A 134 7.90 10.25 -10.52
C MET A 134 9.32 9.89 -10.98
N PRO A 135 10.18 10.86 -11.39
CA PRO A 135 11.45 10.56 -12.06
C PRO A 135 12.43 9.71 -11.24
N MET A 136 12.31 9.69 -9.91
CA MET A 136 13.26 9.04 -9.01
C MET A 136 12.75 7.74 -8.40
N TYR A 137 11.43 7.54 -8.24
CA TYR A 137 10.89 6.44 -7.46
C TYR A 137 9.56 5.90 -8.02
N GLY A 138 9.30 4.62 -7.74
CA GLY A 138 7.96 4.06 -7.76
C GLY A 138 7.46 3.54 -9.09
N LYS A 139 8.18 3.74 -10.19
CA LYS A 139 7.83 3.12 -11.47
C LYS A 139 8.01 1.61 -11.43
N GLN A 140 8.99 1.14 -10.66
CA GLN A 140 9.37 -0.26 -10.53
C GLN A 140 9.33 -0.70 -9.07
N THR A 141 9.04 -1.97 -8.87
CA THR A 141 9.12 -2.63 -7.57
C THR A 141 9.73 -4.02 -7.71
N LYS A 142 10.41 -4.48 -6.66
CA LYS A 142 10.90 -5.85 -6.54
C LYS A 142 10.09 -6.60 -5.48
N ALA A 143 9.40 -7.64 -5.90
CA ALA A 143 8.75 -8.58 -5.00
C ALA A 143 9.69 -9.76 -4.73
N VAL A 144 9.89 -10.10 -3.47
CA VAL A 144 10.65 -11.28 -3.05
C VAL A 144 9.66 -12.28 -2.45
N LEU A 145 9.62 -13.47 -3.00
CA LEU A 145 8.78 -14.56 -2.54
C LEU A 145 9.54 -15.35 -1.47
N MET A 146 8.88 -15.66 -0.40
CA MET A 146 9.42 -16.50 0.67
C MET A 146 8.38 -17.53 1.09
N LYS A 147 8.75 -18.80 1.05
CA LYS A 147 7.89 -19.87 1.54
C LYS A 147 7.62 -19.69 3.03
N SER A 148 6.36 -19.67 3.40
CA SER A 148 5.93 -19.53 4.80
C SER A 148 5.00 -20.68 5.15
N CYS A 149 5.38 -21.49 6.13
CA CYS A 149 4.51 -22.52 6.66
C CYS A 149 3.38 -21.90 7.49
N PRO A 150 2.16 -22.39 7.43
CA PRO A 150 1.11 -21.99 8.36
C PRO A 150 1.55 -22.31 9.78
N PHE A 151 1.22 -21.40 10.69
CA PHE A 151 1.50 -21.61 12.12
C PHE A 151 0.52 -22.64 12.68
N ASP A 152 1.03 -23.81 13.11
CA ASP A 152 0.24 -24.78 13.87
C ASP A 152 0.74 -24.80 15.32
N ILE A 153 -0.16 -24.47 16.27
CA ILE A 153 0.13 -24.49 17.71
C ILE A 153 0.55 -25.87 18.19
N ASN A 154 0.07 -26.94 17.53
CA ASN A 154 0.36 -28.32 17.91
C ASN A 154 1.83 -28.68 17.65
N ASP A 155 2.50 -28.03 16.70
CA ASP A 155 3.93 -28.21 16.42
C ASP A 155 4.81 -27.75 17.59
N PHE A 156 4.25 -26.91 18.49
CA PHE A 156 4.95 -26.34 19.66
C PHE A 156 4.52 -26.95 20.99
N THR A 157 3.51 -27.83 21.00
CA THR A 157 3.01 -28.49 22.21
C THR A 157 3.63 -29.87 22.47
N GLY A 158 4.75 -30.18 21.83
CA GLY A 158 5.50 -31.41 22.05
C GLY A 158 6.02 -31.55 23.48
N TYR A 159 5.93 -32.74 24.06
CA TYR A 159 6.53 -33.07 25.32
C TYR A 159 8.05 -32.91 25.25
N CYS A 160 8.63 -31.96 26.01
CA CYS A 160 10.08 -31.95 26.25
C CYS A 160 10.42 -33.12 27.16
N VAL A 161 11.05 -34.16 26.63
CA VAL A 161 11.70 -35.18 27.47
C VAL A 161 13.03 -34.59 27.92
N LEU A 162 13.10 -34.24 29.21
CA LEU A 162 14.38 -33.87 29.85
C LEU A 162 15.20 -35.16 29.99
N THR A 163 16.25 -35.28 29.23
CA THR A 163 17.29 -36.29 29.40
C THR A 163 18.40 -35.75 30.25
#